data_a965ceb40764d37a1a43343d59d03614
#
_entry.id   a965ceb40764d37a1a43343d59d03614
#
_cell.length_a   1.000
_cell.length_b   1.000
_cell.length_c   1.000
_cell.angle_alpha   90.00
_cell.angle_beta   90.00
_cell.angle_gamma   90.00
#
_symmetry.space_group_name_H-M   'P 1'
#
loop_
_entity.id
_entity.type
_entity.pdbx_description
1 polymer ?
#
loop_
_entity_poly.entity_id
_entity_poly.type
_entity_poly.pdbx_seq_one_letter_code
_entity_poly.pdbx_strand_id
1 'polypeptide(L)'
;KSLSTYLKVLDINIRDIRAYYGIFSLNPNFLKTHHFEVIKQINDNPSVNILEKFLSKFLLSKKEKNERNFEKELAFLNNSHNLCFESKKEYNLQSQKYYSKVILDHYNQSNFIENNEKDHLFNDIIPIFIIGLPRSGSTLVEAIITSSENNIPSFGESAFINMGVINQLSSKILLN
;
A
#
# COMPACT_ATOMS: atom_id res chain seq x y z
N LYS A 1 12.08 -5.06 9.51
CA LYS A 1 12.07 -6.33 10.28
C LYS A 1 13.14 -7.23 9.71
N SER A 2 13.87 -7.97 10.53
CA SER A 2 14.96 -8.86 10.10
C SER A 2 14.44 -10.28 9.84
N LEU A 3 15.18 -11.07 9.07
CA LEU A 3 14.89 -12.47 8.82
C LEU A 3 14.78 -13.26 10.16
N SER A 4 15.69 -13.00 11.09
CA SER A 4 15.69 -13.64 12.41
C SER A 4 14.40 -13.39 13.20
N THR A 5 13.77 -12.23 13.06
CA THR A 5 12.49 -11.93 13.71
C THR A 5 11.37 -12.82 13.17
N TYR A 6 11.31 -13.01 11.85
CA TYR A 6 10.28 -13.89 11.27
C TYR A 6 10.50 -15.36 11.62
N LEU A 7 11.75 -15.81 11.70
CA LEU A 7 12.06 -17.18 12.13
C LEU A 7 11.58 -17.42 13.57
N LYS A 8 11.83 -16.50 14.51
CA LYS A 8 11.30 -16.59 15.87
C LYS A 8 9.77 -16.66 15.91
N VAL A 9 9.08 -15.98 15.00
CA VAL A 9 7.62 -16.11 14.89
C VAL A 9 7.21 -17.51 14.47
N LEU A 10 7.93 -18.12 13.51
CA LEU A 10 7.66 -19.50 13.09
C LEU A 10 8.00 -20.54 14.16
N ASP A 11 8.98 -20.28 15.02
CA ASP A 11 9.28 -21.14 16.19
C ASP A 11 8.10 -21.17 17.18
N ILE A 12 7.37 -20.06 17.31
CA ILE A 12 6.20 -19.95 18.18
C ILE A 12 4.95 -20.50 17.48
N ASN A 13 4.74 -20.13 16.24
CA ASN A 13 3.60 -20.54 15.42
C ASN A 13 4.04 -20.86 13.99
N ILE A 14 4.29 -22.13 13.73
CA ILE A 14 4.71 -22.63 12.41
C ILE A 14 3.66 -22.35 11.31
N ARG A 15 2.41 -22.05 11.66
CA ARG A 15 1.34 -21.74 10.71
C ARG A 15 1.14 -20.25 10.47
N ASP A 16 2.03 -19.38 10.91
CA ASP A 16 1.93 -17.96 10.64
C ASP A 16 2.33 -17.65 9.19
N ILE A 17 1.34 -17.51 8.32
CA ILE A 17 1.55 -17.24 6.89
C ILE A 17 2.19 -15.88 6.64
N ARG A 18 2.00 -14.89 7.53
CA ARG A 18 2.60 -13.56 7.40
C ARG A 18 4.10 -13.61 7.64
N ALA A 19 4.56 -14.51 8.51
CA ALA A 19 5.98 -14.75 8.71
C ALA A 19 6.61 -15.38 7.46
N TYR A 20 5.97 -16.36 6.82
CA TYR A 20 6.44 -16.92 5.54
C TYR A 20 6.49 -15.87 4.45
N TYR A 21 5.47 -15.02 4.34
CA TYR A 21 5.46 -13.92 3.37
C TYR A 21 6.60 -12.91 3.66
N GLY A 22 6.83 -12.56 4.92
CA GLY A 22 7.93 -11.70 5.32
C GLY A 22 9.31 -12.29 5.00
N ILE A 23 9.51 -13.58 5.22
CA ILE A 23 10.72 -14.30 4.85
C ILE A 23 10.92 -14.29 3.34
N PHE A 24 9.88 -14.63 2.58
CA PHE A 24 9.91 -14.60 1.12
C PHE A 24 10.26 -13.21 0.57
N SER A 25 9.71 -12.16 1.13
CA SER A 25 9.96 -10.77 0.72
C SER A 25 11.41 -10.33 0.96
N LEU A 26 12.07 -10.88 1.99
CA LEU A 26 13.48 -10.59 2.29
C LEU A 26 14.44 -11.47 1.50
N ASN A 27 14.12 -12.74 1.36
CA ASN A 27 14.91 -13.73 0.64
C ASN A 27 14.01 -14.81 0.01
N PRO A 28 13.62 -14.64 -1.27
CA PRO A 28 12.75 -15.60 -1.97
C PRO A 28 13.28 -17.05 -1.98
N ASN A 29 14.59 -17.22 -1.94
CA ASN A 29 15.23 -18.54 -2.01
C ASN A 29 15.31 -19.27 -0.67
N PHE A 30 14.91 -18.61 0.42
CA PHE A 30 14.95 -19.20 1.76
C PHE A 30 13.89 -20.30 1.93
N LEU A 31 12.72 -20.15 1.33
CA LEU A 31 11.64 -21.12 1.46
C LEU A 31 11.96 -22.41 0.71
N LYS A 32 11.95 -23.52 1.44
CA LYS A 32 12.23 -24.87 0.93
C LYS A 32 10.94 -25.69 0.86
N THR A 33 11.00 -26.89 0.28
CA THR A 33 9.86 -27.78 0.05
C THR A 33 8.99 -27.96 1.29
N HIS A 34 9.59 -28.24 2.44
CA HIS A 34 8.85 -28.45 3.69
C HIS A 34 8.06 -27.21 4.15
N HIS A 35 8.55 -25.99 3.88
CA HIS A 35 7.81 -24.76 4.16
C HIS A 35 6.56 -24.67 3.25
N PHE A 36 6.70 -25.02 1.98
CA PHE A 36 5.57 -25.01 1.05
C PHE A 36 4.52 -26.09 1.37
N GLU A 37 4.89 -27.19 2.00
CA GLU A 37 3.95 -28.19 2.52
C GLU A 37 3.09 -27.59 3.64
N VAL A 38 3.70 -26.86 4.59
CA VAL A 38 2.95 -26.14 5.63
C VAL A 38 2.05 -25.06 5.02
N ILE A 39 2.56 -24.27 4.07
CA ILE A 39 1.79 -23.24 3.37
C ILE A 39 0.58 -23.87 2.65
N LYS A 40 0.75 -25.05 2.04
CA LYS A 40 -0.34 -25.79 1.42
C LYS A 40 -1.39 -26.22 2.43
N GLN A 41 -0.97 -26.75 3.58
CA GLN A 41 -1.92 -27.11 4.67
C GLN A 41 -2.70 -25.89 5.17
N ILE A 42 -2.09 -24.72 5.24
CA ILE A 42 -2.77 -23.47 5.60
C ILE A 42 -3.79 -23.12 4.51
N ASN A 43 -3.42 -23.18 3.23
CA ASN A 43 -4.31 -22.90 2.11
C ASN A 43 -5.55 -23.83 2.09
N ASP A 44 -5.34 -25.10 2.38
CA ASP A 44 -6.37 -26.14 2.30
C ASP A 44 -7.30 -26.14 3.53
N ASN A 45 -6.92 -25.44 4.60
CA ASN A 45 -7.75 -25.34 5.81
C ASN A 45 -8.94 -24.37 5.56
N PRO A 46 -10.21 -24.86 5.69
CA PRO A 46 -11.38 -24.04 5.47
C PRO A 46 -11.57 -22.92 6.51
N SER A 47 -10.98 -23.06 7.69
CA SER A 47 -11.16 -22.14 8.82
C SER A 47 -10.21 -20.93 8.78
N VAL A 48 -9.28 -20.87 7.85
CA VAL A 48 -8.38 -19.71 7.73
C VAL A 48 -9.11 -18.50 7.12
N ASN A 49 -8.72 -17.32 7.57
CA ASN A 49 -9.32 -16.09 7.07
C ASN A 49 -8.88 -15.78 5.61
N ILE A 50 -9.58 -14.85 4.99
CA ILE A 50 -9.36 -14.50 3.57
C ILE A 50 -7.94 -13.95 3.32
N LEU A 51 -7.36 -13.21 4.29
CA LEU A 51 -6.01 -12.71 4.22
C LEU A 51 -4.97 -13.83 4.19
N GLU A 52 -5.14 -14.82 5.04
CA GLU A 52 -4.27 -15.99 5.09
C GLU A 52 -4.39 -16.82 3.82
N LYS A 53 -5.60 -16.96 3.30
CA LYS A 53 -5.85 -17.67 2.04
C LYS A 53 -5.17 -17.02 0.85
N PHE A 54 -5.28 -15.69 0.70
CA PHE A 54 -4.64 -15.05 -0.44
C PHE A 54 -3.12 -15.06 -0.35
N LEU A 55 -2.53 -14.87 0.86
CA LEU A 55 -1.08 -14.96 1.05
C LEU A 55 -0.55 -16.37 0.76
N SER A 56 -1.27 -17.42 1.20
CA SER A 56 -0.91 -18.82 0.92
C SER A 56 -0.88 -19.08 -0.58
N LYS A 57 -1.93 -18.69 -1.31
CA LYS A 57 -1.99 -18.85 -2.77
C LYS A 57 -0.90 -18.08 -3.48
N PHE A 58 -0.60 -16.85 -3.03
CA PHE A 58 0.50 -16.07 -3.57
C PHE A 58 1.84 -16.80 -3.40
N LEU A 59 2.14 -17.32 -2.22
CA LEU A 59 3.39 -18.06 -1.99
C LEU A 59 3.43 -19.37 -2.77
N LEU A 60 2.33 -20.11 -2.88
CA LEU A 60 2.23 -21.32 -3.71
C LEU A 60 2.47 -21.01 -5.19
N SER A 61 2.02 -19.86 -5.69
CA SER A 61 2.33 -19.45 -7.07
C SER A 61 3.85 -19.32 -7.30
N LYS A 62 4.59 -18.85 -6.29
CA LYS A 62 6.05 -18.71 -6.40
C LYS A 62 6.78 -20.07 -6.41
N LYS A 63 6.22 -21.06 -5.70
CA LYS A 63 6.68 -22.44 -5.81
C LYS A 63 6.49 -22.98 -7.23
N GLU A 64 5.28 -22.86 -7.77
CA GLU A 64 4.96 -23.36 -9.13
C GLU A 64 5.81 -22.65 -10.20
N LYS A 65 6.10 -21.34 -10.03
CA LYS A 65 7.04 -20.60 -10.87
C LYS A 65 8.43 -21.22 -10.88
N ASN A 66 8.96 -21.55 -9.70
CA ASN A 66 10.29 -22.16 -9.57
C ASN A 66 10.33 -23.56 -10.21
N GLU A 67 9.22 -24.28 -10.19
CA GLU A 67 9.03 -25.58 -10.85
C GLU A 67 8.69 -25.46 -12.34
N ARG A 68 8.64 -24.22 -12.90
CA ARG A 68 8.28 -23.90 -14.30
C ARG A 68 6.87 -24.35 -14.69
N ASN A 69 5.97 -24.45 -13.73
CA ASN A 69 4.58 -24.83 -13.91
C ASN A 69 3.71 -23.59 -14.08
N PHE A 70 3.82 -22.91 -15.22
CA PHE A 70 3.24 -21.57 -15.43
C PHE A 70 1.71 -21.55 -15.41
N GLU A 71 1.06 -22.63 -15.81
CA GLU A 71 -0.42 -22.70 -15.74
C GLU A 71 -0.91 -22.67 -14.29
N LYS A 72 -0.28 -23.45 -13.41
CA LYS A 72 -0.61 -23.45 -11.99
C LYS A 72 -0.20 -22.15 -11.30
N GLU A 73 0.97 -21.59 -11.67
CA GLU A 73 1.37 -20.27 -11.20
C GLU A 73 0.28 -19.25 -11.47
N LEU A 74 -0.18 -19.16 -12.72
CA LEU A 74 -1.22 -18.21 -13.13
C LEU A 74 -2.55 -18.46 -12.40
N ALA A 75 -2.95 -19.72 -12.26
CA ALA A 75 -4.17 -20.08 -11.53
C ALA A 75 -4.09 -19.64 -10.05
N PHE A 76 -2.98 -19.87 -9.37
CA PHE A 76 -2.77 -19.42 -8.00
C PHE A 76 -2.72 -17.90 -7.88
N LEU A 77 -2.07 -17.20 -8.81
CA LEU A 77 -2.00 -15.72 -8.83
C LEU A 77 -3.39 -15.12 -9.02
N ASN A 78 -4.15 -15.57 -10.00
CA ASN A 78 -5.51 -15.07 -10.25
C ASN A 78 -6.41 -15.28 -9.02
N ASN A 79 -6.38 -16.48 -8.43
CA ASN A 79 -7.13 -16.77 -7.22
C ASN A 79 -6.71 -15.90 -6.03
N SER A 80 -5.41 -15.69 -5.85
CA SER A 80 -4.86 -14.82 -4.80
C SER A 80 -5.33 -13.38 -4.99
N HIS A 81 -5.22 -12.83 -6.21
CA HIS A 81 -5.64 -11.46 -6.52
C HIS A 81 -7.14 -11.25 -6.29
N ASN A 82 -7.98 -12.20 -6.73
CA ASN A 82 -9.43 -12.13 -6.52
C ASN A 82 -9.77 -12.12 -5.02
N LEU A 83 -9.15 -12.97 -4.22
CA LEU A 83 -9.35 -12.96 -2.76
C LEU A 83 -8.88 -11.64 -2.12
N CYS A 84 -7.75 -11.10 -2.55
CA CYS A 84 -7.25 -9.81 -2.08
C CYS A 84 -8.22 -8.68 -2.44
N PHE A 85 -8.73 -8.66 -3.66
CA PHE A 85 -9.70 -7.68 -4.13
C PHE A 85 -11.00 -7.75 -3.33
N GLU A 86 -11.58 -8.95 -3.18
CA GLU A 86 -12.80 -9.14 -2.41
C GLU A 86 -12.63 -8.75 -0.92
N SER A 87 -11.47 -9.04 -0.32
CA SER A 87 -11.18 -8.65 1.06
C SER A 87 -11.13 -7.14 1.29
N LYS A 88 -10.87 -6.35 0.24
CA LYS A 88 -10.76 -4.88 0.29
C LYS A 88 -11.92 -4.18 -0.41
N LYS A 89 -12.89 -4.92 -0.93
CA LYS A 89 -13.95 -4.37 -1.78
C LYS A 89 -14.70 -3.23 -1.12
N GLU A 90 -15.14 -3.39 0.11
CA GLU A 90 -15.85 -2.35 0.85
C GLU A 90 -14.98 -1.11 1.07
N TYR A 91 -13.74 -1.30 1.52
CA TYR A 91 -12.78 -0.21 1.67
C TYR A 91 -12.53 0.53 0.35
N ASN A 92 -12.36 -0.20 -0.75
CA ASN A 92 -12.13 0.39 -2.06
C ASN A 92 -13.35 1.20 -2.54
N LEU A 93 -14.58 0.70 -2.31
CA LEU A 93 -15.81 1.42 -2.62
C LEU A 93 -15.98 2.68 -1.78
N GLN A 94 -15.70 2.61 -0.49
CA GLN A 94 -15.72 3.77 0.39
C GLN A 94 -14.67 4.81 -0.01
N SER A 95 -13.46 4.37 -0.31
CA SER A 95 -12.37 5.23 -0.80
C SER A 95 -12.75 5.90 -2.12
N GLN A 96 -13.30 5.15 -3.08
CA GLN A 96 -13.78 5.70 -4.34
C GLN A 96 -14.86 6.77 -4.11
N LYS A 97 -15.86 6.48 -3.28
CA LYS A 97 -16.91 7.44 -2.94
C LYS A 97 -16.33 8.70 -2.28
N TYR A 98 -15.37 8.54 -1.38
CA TYR A 98 -14.70 9.64 -0.71
C TYR A 98 -14.03 10.58 -1.72
N TYR A 99 -13.19 10.04 -2.61
CA TYR A 99 -12.44 10.85 -3.58
C TYR A 99 -13.31 11.42 -4.71
N SER A 100 -14.30 10.65 -5.20
CA SER A 100 -15.13 11.06 -6.34
C SER A 100 -16.32 11.94 -5.99
N LYS A 101 -16.73 11.96 -4.72
CA LYS A 101 -17.91 12.70 -4.28
C LYS A 101 -17.62 13.60 -3.09
N VAL A 102 -17.22 13.04 -1.95
CA VAL A 102 -17.11 13.80 -0.69
C VAL A 102 -16.12 14.97 -0.81
N ILE A 103 -14.93 14.70 -1.38
CA ILE A 103 -13.91 15.74 -1.58
C ILE A 103 -14.40 16.77 -2.60
N LEU A 104 -14.92 16.33 -3.75
CA LEU A 104 -15.38 17.24 -4.80
C LEU A 104 -16.54 18.12 -4.31
N ASP A 105 -17.54 17.55 -3.64
CA ASP A 105 -18.66 18.29 -3.08
C ASP A 105 -18.20 19.33 -2.04
N HIS A 106 -17.22 18.95 -1.20
CA HIS A 106 -16.65 19.86 -0.22
C HIS A 106 -15.95 21.05 -0.87
N TYR A 107 -15.10 20.81 -1.88
CA TYR A 107 -14.39 21.90 -2.55
C TYR A 107 -15.30 22.75 -3.44
N ASN A 108 -16.32 22.16 -4.07
CA ASN A 108 -17.29 22.91 -4.87
C ASN A 108 -18.21 23.81 -4.02
N GLN A 109 -18.49 23.40 -2.77
CA GLN A 109 -19.32 24.17 -1.83
C GLN A 109 -18.50 25.15 -0.99
N SER A 110 -17.22 24.92 -0.85
CA SER A 110 -16.33 25.85 -0.17
C SER A 110 -16.17 27.09 -1.05
N ASN A 111 -16.87 28.17 -0.73
CA ASN A 111 -16.39 29.48 -1.14
C ASN A 111 -14.98 29.58 -0.59
N PHE A 112 -13.97 29.53 -1.46
CA PHE A 112 -12.61 29.87 -1.08
C PHE A 112 -12.70 31.30 -0.55
N ILE A 113 -12.76 31.43 0.77
CA ILE A 113 -12.51 32.71 1.42
C ILE A 113 -11.06 32.97 1.08
N GLU A 114 -10.79 33.86 0.13
CA GLU A 114 -9.50 34.48 0.00
C GLU A 114 -9.24 35.14 1.37
N ASN A 115 -8.63 34.36 2.27
CA ASN A 115 -8.05 34.92 3.46
C ASN A 115 -6.90 35.79 2.97
N ASN A 116 -7.23 37.07 2.70
CA ASN A 116 -6.26 38.12 2.43
C ASN A 116 -5.42 38.47 3.67
N GLU A 117 -5.54 37.74 4.76
CA GLU A 117 -4.55 37.73 5.81
C GLU A 117 -3.28 37.08 5.23
N LYS A 118 -2.41 37.95 4.72
CA LYS A 118 -1.04 37.62 4.37
C LYS A 118 -0.41 37.03 5.63
N ASP A 119 -0.46 35.71 5.71
CA ASP A 119 0.29 34.97 6.72
C ASP A 119 1.76 35.17 6.38
N HIS A 120 2.35 36.21 7.01
CA HIS A 120 3.75 36.64 6.76
C HIS A 120 4.79 35.55 7.06
N LEU A 121 4.36 34.40 7.60
CA LEU A 121 5.22 33.28 7.94
C LEU A 121 5.80 32.52 6.73
N PHE A 122 5.22 32.71 5.52
CA PHE A 122 5.63 31.95 4.32
C PHE A 122 6.01 32.83 3.11
N ASN A 123 6.21 34.14 3.31
CA ASN A 123 6.46 35.07 2.21
C ASN A 123 7.72 34.72 1.36
N ASP A 124 8.63 33.89 1.87
CA ASP A 124 9.88 33.56 1.21
C ASP A 124 9.94 32.09 0.71
N ILE A 125 8.86 31.30 0.93
CA ILE A 125 8.82 29.88 0.53
C ILE A 125 7.85 29.71 -0.63
N ILE A 126 8.37 29.28 -1.77
CA ILE A 126 7.55 28.92 -2.95
C ILE A 126 7.47 27.39 -3.01
N PRO A 127 6.33 26.78 -2.65
CA PRO A 127 6.17 25.34 -2.76
C PRO A 127 6.05 24.91 -4.22
N ILE A 128 6.74 23.84 -4.60
CA ILE A 128 6.65 23.23 -5.91
C ILE A 128 5.92 21.88 -5.75
N PHE A 129 4.77 21.73 -6.40
CA PHE A 129 3.99 20.49 -6.40
C PHE A 129 4.18 19.76 -7.72
N ILE A 130 4.64 18.50 -7.66
CA ILE A 130 4.75 17.61 -8.81
C ILE A 130 3.54 16.69 -8.80
N ILE A 131 2.63 16.89 -9.76
CA ILE A 131 1.38 16.13 -9.86
C ILE A 131 1.43 15.26 -11.10
N GLY A 132 1.09 14.00 -10.97
CA GLY A 132 1.06 13.06 -12.09
C GLY A 132 0.35 11.77 -11.75
N LEU A 133 0.06 10.97 -12.79
CA LEU A 133 -0.45 9.61 -12.59
C LEU A 133 0.64 8.73 -11.96
N PRO A 134 0.26 7.67 -11.23
CA PRO A 134 1.23 6.68 -10.75
C PRO A 134 2.10 6.18 -11.91
N ARG A 135 3.40 6.08 -11.69
CA ARG A 135 4.40 5.65 -12.70
C ARG A 135 4.61 6.61 -13.89
N SER A 136 4.21 7.87 -13.77
CA SER A 136 4.43 8.91 -14.80
C SER A 136 5.83 9.53 -14.79
N GLY A 137 6.71 9.10 -13.88
CA GLY A 137 8.07 9.64 -13.75
C GLY A 137 8.18 10.84 -12.81
N SER A 138 7.21 11.10 -11.96
CA SER A 138 7.23 12.19 -10.96
C SER A 138 8.49 12.18 -10.10
N THR A 139 8.97 11.01 -9.67
CA THR A 139 10.23 10.86 -8.91
C THR A 139 11.46 11.32 -9.72
N LEU A 140 11.48 11.07 -11.04
CA LEU A 140 12.57 11.55 -11.90
C LEU A 140 12.53 13.08 -12.02
N VAL A 141 11.36 13.66 -12.20
CA VAL A 141 11.18 15.12 -12.25
C VAL A 141 11.61 15.75 -10.94
N GLU A 142 11.23 15.18 -9.80
CA GLU A 142 11.68 15.61 -8.48
C GLU A 142 13.22 15.57 -8.36
N ALA A 143 13.84 14.46 -8.77
CA ALA A 143 15.28 14.31 -8.75
C ALA A 143 16.00 15.36 -9.62
N ILE A 144 15.45 15.68 -10.81
CA ILE A 144 16.00 16.72 -11.68
C ILE A 144 15.92 18.10 -11.01
N ILE A 145 14.77 18.45 -10.43
CA ILE A 145 14.57 19.75 -9.78
C ILE A 145 15.50 19.90 -8.56
N THR A 146 15.59 18.86 -7.73
CA THR A 146 16.38 18.90 -6.50
C THR A 146 17.88 18.77 -6.74
N SER A 147 18.30 18.27 -7.90
CA SER A 147 19.73 18.23 -8.29
C SER A 147 20.27 19.56 -8.78
N SER A 148 19.42 20.60 -8.86
CA SER A 148 19.85 21.94 -9.25
C SER A 148 20.78 22.57 -8.20
N GLU A 149 21.60 23.53 -8.61
CA GLU A 149 22.54 24.25 -7.72
C GLU A 149 21.86 25.01 -6.56
N ASN A 150 20.53 25.16 -6.61
CA ASN A 150 19.75 25.92 -5.64
C ASN A 150 19.39 25.16 -4.36
N ASN A 151 19.89 23.93 -4.15
CA ASN A 151 19.63 23.11 -2.95
C ASN A 151 18.14 23.05 -2.56
N ILE A 152 17.25 22.80 -3.51
CA ILE A 152 15.82 22.71 -3.26
C ILE A 152 15.54 21.44 -2.42
N PRO A 153 15.01 21.54 -1.20
CA PRO A 153 14.72 20.39 -0.39
C PRO A 153 13.58 19.54 -0.99
N SER A 154 13.78 18.22 -0.98
CA SER A 154 12.76 17.24 -1.41
C SER A 154 12.05 16.67 -0.19
N PHE A 155 10.72 16.53 -0.28
CA PHE A 155 9.89 15.88 0.72
C PHE A 155 9.36 14.53 0.23
N GLY A 156 9.71 14.12 -0.99
CA GLY A 156 9.27 12.85 -1.59
C GLY A 156 7.74 12.75 -1.71
N GLU A 157 7.23 11.54 -1.69
CA GLU A 157 5.78 11.27 -1.68
C GLU A 157 5.20 11.60 -0.29
N SER A 158 5.03 12.88 0.01
CA SER A 158 4.52 13.29 1.31
C SER A 158 2.99 13.20 1.38
N ALA A 159 2.49 12.69 2.50
CA ALA A 159 1.05 12.61 2.77
C ALA A 159 0.47 13.91 3.37
N PHE A 160 1.23 15.01 3.42
CA PHE A 160 0.82 16.23 4.12
C PHE A 160 -0.50 16.81 3.62
N ILE A 161 -0.71 16.85 2.30
CA ILE A 161 -1.97 17.34 1.72
C ILE A 161 -3.13 16.43 2.11
N ASN A 162 -2.97 15.11 1.98
CA ASN A 162 -4.00 14.16 2.37
C ASN A 162 -4.33 14.24 3.86
N MET A 163 -3.31 14.38 4.71
CA MET A 163 -3.52 14.54 6.16
C MET A 163 -4.22 15.87 6.49
N GLY A 164 -3.87 16.95 5.82
CA GLY A 164 -4.55 18.25 5.98
C GLY A 164 -6.03 18.17 5.60
N VAL A 165 -6.33 17.59 4.44
CA VAL A 165 -7.72 17.39 3.98
C VAL A 165 -8.51 16.49 4.93
N ILE A 166 -7.93 15.35 5.33
CA ILE A 166 -8.58 14.42 6.28
C ILE A 166 -8.86 15.11 7.60
N ASN A 167 -7.91 15.87 8.15
CA ASN A 167 -8.08 16.57 9.42
C ASN A 167 -9.19 17.64 9.33
N GLN A 168 -9.24 18.41 8.25
CA GLN A 168 -10.30 19.39 8.03
C GLN A 168 -11.69 18.76 7.91
N LEU A 169 -11.79 17.64 7.17
CA LEU A 169 -13.05 16.92 7.01
C LEU A 169 -13.49 16.25 8.31
N SER A 170 -12.57 15.66 9.06
CA SER A 170 -12.85 15.02 10.35
C SER A 170 -13.33 16.04 11.39
N SER A 171 -12.74 17.23 11.44
CA SER A 171 -13.16 18.28 12.35
C SER A 171 -14.57 18.80 12.04
N LYS A 172 -14.98 18.84 10.76
CA LYS A 172 -16.33 19.25 10.36
C LYS A 172 -17.39 18.17 10.59
N ILE A 173 -17.01 16.88 10.46
CA ILE A 173 -17.95 15.76 10.70
C ILE A 173 -18.22 15.57 12.21
N LEU A 174 -17.25 15.90 13.07
CA LEU A 174 -17.40 15.80 14.53
C LEU A 174 -18.16 16.98 15.14
N LEU A 175 -18.39 18.05 14.38
CA LEU A 175 -19.11 19.26 14.82
C LEU A 175 -20.59 19.31 14.35
N ASN A 176 -21.04 18.32 13.59
CA ASN A 176 -22.43 18.08 13.18
C ASN A 176 -22.94 16.76 13.75
#